data_ac7329af679df0115e5d0c8cf16e6b48
#
_entry.id   ac7329af679df0115e5d0c8cf16e6b48
#
_cell.length_a   1.000
_cell.length_b   1.000
_cell.length_c   1.000
_cell.angle_alpha   90.00
_cell.angle_beta   90.00
_cell.angle_gamma   90.00
#
_symmetry.space_group_name_H-M   'P 1'
#
loop_
_entity.id
_entity.type
_entity.pdbx_description
1 polymer ?
#
loop_
_entity_poly.entity_id
_entity_poly.type
_entity_poly.pdbx_seq_one_letter_code
_entity_poly.pdbx_strand_id
1 'polypeptide(L)'
;KVDGKMKVYYSGPFWDNDEASSAIETILTGKWLASGEKVYKFERAFSKKFNAESSVMVNSGSSANLVMLGALKKYFGWGDEAEMIVSPVGFPTTIAPVIQNNMVPVFADIEMDTLNFDLEDVTRKITSKTVAIILSPVLGNPPHMDHLISICEDNGIELILDNCDSLGSKWCGQYLNEYAVAASCSFYPAHHITTAEGGMVSSRQEIIEIARSLAWWGRDCYCVGSANLLPCGTCGKRFDKWLPQYDGEVDHKYVFTNMGYNLKPLDLQGAIGLAQLKKFDEIHDKRVRSKKRLQEIMEGYLDIRVPNSFRSAKTSWFGTPIVCPPTKKSSLVAHLEENLIQTRPYFAGNILMHPGYQHLGDYRDYPNANRVLDEVFFIGASPHYNEEVFDYVWEVMNKWKL
;
A
#
# COMPACT_ATOMS: atom_id res chain seq x y z
N LYS A 1 -14.45 27.37 -8.26
CA LYS A 1 -13.29 28.23 -8.61
C LYS A 1 -13.05 29.22 -7.48
N VAL A 2 -11.78 29.50 -7.17
CA VAL A 2 -11.37 30.53 -6.22
C VAL A 2 -10.55 31.55 -6.99
N ASP A 3 -10.94 32.82 -6.97
CA ASP A 3 -10.28 33.89 -7.72
C ASP A 3 -10.05 33.56 -9.22
N GLY A 4 -11.02 32.90 -9.84
CA GLY A 4 -10.95 32.47 -11.24
C GLY A 4 -10.13 31.20 -11.47
N LYS A 5 -9.46 30.65 -10.45
CA LYS A 5 -8.64 29.43 -10.53
C LYS A 5 -9.45 28.20 -10.12
N MET A 6 -9.19 27.06 -10.77
CA MET A 6 -9.78 25.77 -10.43
C MET A 6 -8.91 25.06 -9.40
N LYS A 7 -9.51 24.51 -8.34
CA LYS A 7 -8.80 23.62 -7.42
C LYS A 7 -8.69 22.23 -8.03
N VAL A 8 -7.49 21.79 -8.30
CA VAL A 8 -7.18 20.44 -8.79
C VAL A 8 -6.51 19.67 -7.67
N TYR A 9 -7.28 18.81 -7.00
CA TYR A 9 -6.77 17.97 -5.91
C TYR A 9 -5.98 16.79 -6.48
N TYR A 10 -4.84 16.44 -5.85
CA TYR A 10 -4.03 15.31 -6.30
C TYR A 10 -4.75 13.97 -6.15
N SER A 11 -5.65 13.84 -5.18
CA SER A 11 -6.48 12.67 -4.94
C SER A 11 -7.67 13.02 -4.06
N GLY A 12 -8.50 12.04 -3.77
CA GLY A 12 -9.66 12.12 -2.88
C GLY A 12 -10.56 10.91 -3.05
N PRO A 13 -11.47 10.67 -2.11
CA PRO A 13 -12.38 9.53 -2.16
C PRO A 13 -13.34 9.65 -3.35
N PHE A 14 -13.47 8.59 -4.13
CA PHE A 14 -14.47 8.50 -5.20
C PHE A 14 -15.77 7.91 -4.62
N TRP A 15 -16.53 8.74 -3.96
CA TRP A 15 -17.72 8.38 -3.19
C TRP A 15 -19.00 8.91 -3.84
N ASP A 16 -20.10 8.22 -3.55
CA ASP A 16 -21.47 8.66 -3.80
C ASP A 16 -22.40 8.22 -2.65
N ASN A 17 -23.69 8.06 -2.94
CA ASN A 17 -24.68 7.67 -1.95
C ASN A 17 -24.53 6.23 -1.44
N ASP A 18 -23.82 5.35 -2.18
CA ASP A 18 -23.68 3.94 -1.79
C ASP A 18 -22.82 3.78 -0.53
N GLU A 19 -21.71 4.51 -0.43
CA GLU A 19 -20.86 4.51 0.75
C GLU A 19 -21.59 5.11 1.96
N ALA A 20 -22.25 6.25 1.76
CA ALA A 20 -23.01 6.91 2.81
C ALA A 20 -24.16 6.02 3.32
N SER A 21 -24.93 5.42 2.41
CA SER A 21 -26.03 4.52 2.76
C SER A 21 -25.56 3.27 3.49
N SER A 22 -24.46 2.66 3.02
CA SER A 22 -23.86 1.48 3.67
C SER A 22 -23.37 1.78 5.09
N ALA A 23 -22.78 2.96 5.27
CA ALA A 23 -22.32 3.43 6.57
C ALA A 23 -23.49 3.67 7.54
N ILE A 24 -24.52 4.39 7.11
CA ILE A 24 -25.71 4.71 7.91
C ILE A 24 -26.46 3.41 8.27
N GLU A 25 -26.70 2.51 7.29
CA GLU A 25 -27.32 1.21 7.56
C GLU A 25 -26.56 0.45 8.65
N THR A 26 -25.24 0.42 8.57
CA THR A 26 -24.40 -0.28 9.55
C THR A 26 -24.52 0.32 10.96
N ILE A 27 -24.62 1.64 11.09
CA ILE A 27 -24.84 2.32 12.37
C ILE A 27 -26.24 2.00 12.93
N LEU A 28 -27.26 2.03 12.09
CA LEU A 28 -28.65 1.84 12.52
C LEU A 28 -28.96 0.37 12.87
N THR A 29 -28.35 -0.58 12.18
CA THR A 29 -28.65 -2.02 12.32
C THR A 29 -27.59 -2.79 13.11
N GLY A 30 -26.37 -2.25 13.21
CA GLY A 30 -25.23 -2.90 13.85
C GLY A 30 -25.35 -2.90 15.37
N LYS A 31 -25.30 -4.11 15.96
CA LYS A 31 -25.25 -4.27 17.42
C LYS A 31 -23.82 -4.13 17.97
N TRP A 32 -22.83 -4.33 17.12
CA TRP A 32 -21.41 -4.36 17.47
C TRP A 32 -20.60 -3.72 16.35
N LEU A 33 -20.18 -2.48 16.54
CA LEU A 33 -19.54 -1.67 15.49
C LEU A 33 -18.03 -1.91 15.35
N ALA A 34 -17.41 -2.67 16.26
CA ALA A 34 -16.03 -3.10 16.11
C ALA A 34 -15.98 -4.39 15.27
N SER A 35 -15.12 -4.46 14.30
CA SER A 35 -14.85 -5.60 13.41
C SER A 35 -15.89 -6.73 13.41
N GLY A 36 -16.89 -6.61 12.59
CA GLY A 36 -18.07 -7.50 12.60
C GLY A 36 -18.28 -8.19 11.24
N GLU A 37 -19.56 -8.34 10.88
CA GLU A 37 -19.98 -9.06 9.69
C GLU A 37 -19.60 -8.33 8.39
N LYS A 38 -19.63 -7.00 8.36
CA LYS A 38 -19.30 -6.19 7.19
C LYS A 38 -17.81 -6.27 6.88
N VAL A 39 -16.96 -6.22 7.90
CA VAL A 39 -15.50 -6.45 7.75
C VAL A 39 -15.25 -7.84 7.17
N TYR A 40 -15.85 -8.88 7.73
CA TYR A 40 -15.69 -10.25 7.23
C TYR A 40 -16.12 -10.41 5.77
N LYS A 41 -17.25 -9.84 5.39
CA LYS A 41 -17.74 -9.85 4.00
C LYS A 41 -16.79 -9.11 3.08
N PHE A 42 -16.24 -7.98 3.54
CA PHE A 42 -15.28 -7.20 2.76
C PHE A 42 -13.96 -7.95 2.56
N GLU A 43 -13.40 -8.58 3.60
CA GLU A 43 -12.21 -9.42 3.51
C GLU A 43 -12.36 -10.51 2.43
N ARG A 44 -13.48 -11.23 2.44
CA ARG A 44 -13.77 -12.28 1.44
C ARG A 44 -13.98 -11.73 0.03
N ALA A 45 -14.70 -10.63 -0.10
CA ALA A 45 -14.94 -10.00 -1.40
C ALA A 45 -13.64 -9.44 -1.99
N PHE A 46 -12.77 -8.87 -1.14
CA PHE A 46 -11.46 -8.38 -1.51
C PHE A 46 -10.55 -9.53 -1.99
N SER A 47 -10.44 -10.60 -1.20
CA SER A 47 -9.68 -11.79 -1.60
C SER A 47 -10.13 -12.33 -2.96
N LYS A 48 -11.43 -12.47 -3.16
CA LYS A 48 -11.99 -12.93 -4.45
C LYS A 48 -11.67 -11.99 -5.60
N LYS A 49 -11.76 -10.67 -5.39
CA LYS A 49 -11.51 -9.66 -6.44
C LYS A 49 -10.06 -9.67 -6.91
N PHE A 50 -9.11 -9.84 -5.99
CA PHE A 50 -7.68 -9.73 -6.26
C PHE A 50 -6.94 -11.08 -6.26
N ASN A 51 -7.66 -12.19 -6.42
CA ASN A 51 -7.11 -13.56 -6.50
C ASN A 51 -6.22 -13.92 -5.31
N ALA A 52 -6.53 -13.42 -4.10
CA ALA A 52 -5.85 -13.82 -2.89
C ALA A 52 -6.57 -15.01 -2.24
N GLU A 53 -5.83 -15.90 -1.59
CA GLU A 53 -6.41 -17.03 -0.87
C GLU A 53 -7.22 -16.57 0.34
N SER A 54 -6.65 -15.67 1.14
CA SER A 54 -7.26 -15.11 2.33
C SER A 54 -6.80 -13.67 2.57
N SER A 55 -7.62 -12.91 3.32
CA SER A 55 -7.28 -11.54 3.70
C SER A 55 -7.78 -11.21 5.10
N VAL A 56 -7.07 -10.30 5.77
CA VAL A 56 -7.49 -9.72 7.06
C VAL A 56 -7.42 -8.20 6.99
N MET A 57 -8.52 -7.55 7.39
CA MET A 57 -8.59 -6.10 7.47
C MET A 57 -8.02 -5.58 8.79
N VAL A 58 -7.30 -4.48 8.72
CA VAL A 58 -6.75 -3.72 9.84
C VAL A 58 -7.09 -2.24 9.71
N ASN A 59 -6.72 -1.43 10.69
CA ASN A 59 -7.15 -0.03 10.77
C ASN A 59 -6.36 0.95 9.88
N SER A 60 -5.28 0.51 9.23
CA SER A 60 -4.51 1.33 8.26
C SER A 60 -3.57 0.48 7.41
N GLY A 61 -3.09 1.03 6.29
CA GLY A 61 -2.04 0.39 5.48
C GLY A 61 -0.72 0.21 6.24
N SER A 62 -0.37 1.17 7.10
CA SER A 62 0.80 1.07 7.97
C SER A 62 0.69 -0.09 8.96
N SER A 63 -0.47 -0.28 9.55
CA SER A 63 -0.76 -1.45 10.40
C SER A 63 -0.75 -2.75 9.61
N ALA A 64 -1.18 -2.72 8.35
CA ALA A 64 -1.12 -3.88 7.47
C ALA A 64 0.34 -4.32 7.25
N ASN A 65 1.25 -3.39 6.92
CA ASN A 65 2.68 -3.69 6.81
C ASN A 65 3.25 -4.25 8.12
N LEU A 66 2.90 -3.66 9.26
CA LEU A 66 3.41 -4.07 10.56
C LEU A 66 3.04 -5.52 10.90
N VAL A 67 1.76 -5.88 10.79
CA VAL A 67 1.31 -7.24 11.13
C VAL A 67 1.65 -8.26 10.06
N MET A 68 1.73 -7.83 8.79
CA MET A 68 2.19 -8.68 7.68
C MET A 68 3.62 -9.18 7.93
N LEU A 69 4.55 -8.28 8.22
CA LEU A 69 5.94 -8.66 8.49
C LEU A 69 6.07 -9.47 9.78
N GLY A 70 5.34 -9.14 10.83
CA GLY A 70 5.31 -9.94 12.06
C GLY A 70 4.76 -11.35 11.83
N ALA A 71 3.73 -11.49 11.00
CA ALA A 71 3.17 -12.80 10.65
C ALA A 71 4.14 -13.64 9.80
N LEU A 72 4.78 -13.03 8.80
CA LEU A 72 5.79 -13.69 7.97
C LEU A 72 6.98 -14.13 8.79
N LYS A 73 7.53 -13.25 9.66
CA LYS A 73 8.62 -13.59 10.57
C LYS A 73 8.31 -14.83 11.39
N LYS A 74 7.11 -14.88 11.99
CA LYS A 74 6.67 -16.02 12.79
C LYS A 74 6.47 -17.27 11.94
N TYR A 75 5.84 -17.14 10.78
CA TYR A 75 5.51 -18.26 9.89
C TYR A 75 6.77 -18.96 9.37
N PHE A 76 7.73 -18.18 8.88
CA PHE A 76 9.00 -18.70 8.34
C PHE A 76 10.08 -18.97 9.41
N GLY A 77 9.84 -18.54 10.66
CA GLY A 77 10.83 -18.68 11.72
C GLY A 77 12.05 -17.77 11.53
N TRP A 78 11.91 -16.62 10.87
CA TRP A 78 13.01 -15.68 10.68
C TRP A 78 13.51 -15.15 12.01
N GLY A 79 14.83 -15.17 12.20
CA GLY A 79 15.47 -14.65 13.42
C GLY A 79 15.45 -13.13 13.48
N ASP A 80 15.81 -12.59 14.65
CA ASP A 80 16.24 -11.22 14.76
C ASP A 80 17.47 -11.03 13.87
N GLU A 81 17.69 -9.86 13.31
CA GLU A 81 18.74 -9.57 12.33
C GLU A 81 18.57 -10.24 10.94
N ALA A 82 17.45 -10.91 10.65
CA ALA A 82 17.12 -11.27 9.28
C ALA A 82 17.04 -10.02 8.41
N GLU A 83 17.68 -10.04 7.25
CA GLU A 83 17.78 -8.90 6.35
C GLU A 83 16.64 -8.87 5.34
N MET A 84 16.06 -7.69 5.13
CA MET A 84 15.07 -7.44 4.10
C MET A 84 15.52 -6.32 3.18
N ILE A 85 15.56 -6.58 1.88
CA ILE A 85 15.92 -5.55 0.90
C ILE A 85 14.72 -4.63 0.69
N VAL A 86 14.96 -3.32 0.82
CA VAL A 86 13.98 -2.24 0.70
C VAL A 86 14.54 -1.10 -0.16
N SER A 87 13.65 -0.31 -0.78
CA SER A 87 14.05 0.91 -1.47
C SER A 87 14.21 2.07 -0.48
N PRO A 88 15.23 2.93 -0.64
CA PRO A 88 15.28 4.19 0.10
C PRO A 88 14.24 5.21 -0.39
N VAL A 89 13.62 4.96 -1.57
CA VAL A 89 12.56 5.79 -2.14
C VAL A 89 11.21 5.16 -1.85
N GLY A 90 10.33 5.86 -1.14
CA GLY A 90 9.01 5.36 -0.83
C GLY A 90 8.43 5.97 0.45
N PHE A 91 7.48 5.28 1.02
CA PHE A 91 6.81 5.73 2.23
C PHE A 91 7.46 5.11 3.49
N PRO A 92 7.57 5.86 4.60
CA PRO A 92 8.26 5.38 5.80
C PRO A 92 7.74 4.05 6.35
N THR A 93 6.43 3.80 6.23
CA THR A 93 5.80 2.60 6.81
C THR A 93 5.93 1.33 5.96
N THR A 94 6.66 1.39 4.84
CA THR A 94 7.22 0.21 4.17
C THR A 94 8.46 -0.31 4.90
N ILE A 95 9.25 0.59 5.51
CA ILE A 95 10.56 0.32 6.11
C ILE A 95 10.47 0.14 7.62
N ALA A 96 9.78 1.05 8.32
CA ALA A 96 9.67 1.03 9.78
C ALA A 96 9.23 -0.33 10.36
N PRO A 97 8.26 -1.07 9.77
CA PRO A 97 7.87 -2.38 10.25
C PRO A 97 8.97 -3.45 10.23
N VAL A 98 9.98 -3.32 9.38
CA VAL A 98 11.15 -4.21 9.39
C VAL A 98 11.86 -4.10 10.75
N ILE A 99 12.16 -2.88 11.17
CA ILE A 99 12.84 -2.58 12.43
C ILE A 99 11.94 -2.90 13.63
N GLN A 100 10.66 -2.56 13.55
CA GLN A 100 9.68 -2.83 14.61
C GLN A 100 9.46 -4.32 14.86
N ASN A 101 9.79 -5.17 13.89
CA ASN A 101 9.80 -6.62 14.04
C ASN A 101 11.23 -7.19 14.30
N ASN A 102 12.17 -6.37 14.73
CA ASN A 102 13.56 -6.75 15.03
C ASN A 102 14.26 -7.42 13.82
N MET A 103 14.07 -6.86 12.64
CA MET A 103 14.77 -7.26 11.41
C MET A 103 15.57 -6.08 10.86
N VAL A 104 16.42 -6.32 9.88
CA VAL A 104 17.36 -5.31 9.37
C VAL A 104 16.97 -4.90 7.95
N PRO A 105 16.63 -3.62 7.71
CA PRO A 105 16.47 -3.13 6.35
C PRO A 105 17.82 -2.99 5.66
N VAL A 106 17.94 -3.56 4.47
CA VAL A 106 19.10 -3.39 3.57
C VAL A 106 18.62 -2.61 2.36
N PHE A 107 19.23 -1.45 2.11
CA PHE A 107 18.77 -0.57 1.05
C PHE A 107 19.41 -0.92 -0.29
N ALA A 108 18.60 -0.92 -1.34
CA ALA A 108 19.04 -0.97 -2.73
C ALA A 108 18.53 0.27 -3.47
N ASP A 109 19.40 0.87 -4.30
CA ASP A 109 19.09 2.09 -5.05
C ASP A 109 18.01 1.83 -6.11
N ILE A 110 17.58 2.88 -6.76
CA ILE A 110 16.57 2.84 -7.83
C ILE A 110 17.19 3.20 -9.17
N GLU A 111 16.51 2.87 -10.24
CA GLU A 111 16.77 3.39 -11.59
C GLU A 111 15.87 4.59 -11.89
N MET A 112 16.40 5.59 -12.59
CA MET A 112 15.66 6.83 -12.85
C MET A 112 14.60 6.69 -13.94
N ASP A 113 14.65 5.66 -14.78
CA ASP A 113 13.73 5.50 -15.93
C ASP A 113 12.34 5.06 -15.47
N THR A 114 12.26 4.15 -14.54
CA THR A 114 11.01 3.64 -13.98
C THR A 114 10.74 4.11 -12.55
N LEU A 115 11.75 4.67 -11.88
CA LEU A 115 11.76 5.03 -10.46
C LEU A 115 11.58 3.83 -9.52
N ASN A 116 11.83 2.63 -10.01
CA ASN A 116 11.80 1.37 -9.27
C ASN A 116 13.22 0.93 -8.88
N PHE A 117 13.31 -0.20 -8.17
CA PHE A 117 14.57 -0.84 -7.85
C PHE A 117 15.52 -0.93 -9.04
N ASP A 118 16.78 -0.57 -8.85
CA ASP A 118 17.89 -1.05 -9.64
C ASP A 118 18.12 -2.53 -9.28
N LEU A 119 17.68 -3.44 -10.16
CA LEU A 119 17.73 -4.88 -9.90
C LEU A 119 19.16 -5.43 -9.85
N GLU A 120 20.12 -4.75 -10.47
CA GLU A 120 21.54 -5.10 -10.30
C GLU A 120 22.02 -4.74 -8.89
N ASP A 121 21.61 -3.59 -8.35
CA ASP A 121 21.93 -3.21 -6.98
C ASP A 121 21.24 -4.14 -5.98
N VAL A 122 19.98 -4.50 -6.21
CA VAL A 122 19.27 -5.54 -5.42
C VAL A 122 20.11 -6.81 -5.34
N THR A 123 20.57 -7.32 -6.48
CA THR A 123 21.38 -8.56 -6.54
C THR A 123 22.68 -8.41 -5.75
N ARG A 124 23.37 -7.28 -5.85
CA ARG A 124 24.61 -6.99 -5.10
C ARG A 124 24.42 -6.94 -3.58
N LYS A 125 23.22 -6.58 -3.13
CA LYS A 125 22.89 -6.43 -1.69
C LYS A 125 22.44 -7.72 -1.02
N ILE A 126 22.21 -8.79 -1.76
CA ILE A 126 21.82 -10.09 -1.20
C ILE A 126 22.99 -10.70 -0.43
N THR A 127 22.72 -11.13 0.79
CA THR A 127 23.66 -11.84 1.67
C THR A 127 23.03 -13.16 2.15
N SER A 128 23.79 -13.96 2.88
CA SER A 128 23.26 -15.20 3.52
C SER A 128 22.21 -14.93 4.61
N LYS A 129 22.03 -13.66 5.04
CA LYS A 129 21.01 -13.24 6.00
C LYS A 129 19.75 -12.70 5.34
N THR A 130 19.79 -12.43 4.04
CA THR A 130 18.65 -11.90 3.30
C THR A 130 17.55 -12.96 3.22
N VAL A 131 16.36 -12.60 3.69
CA VAL A 131 15.19 -13.50 3.70
C VAL A 131 14.09 -13.05 2.75
N ALA A 132 14.05 -11.77 2.42
CA ALA A 132 13.00 -11.22 1.55
C ALA A 132 13.41 -9.91 0.86
N ILE A 133 12.69 -9.60 -0.22
CA ILE A 133 12.64 -8.28 -0.84
C ILE A 133 11.24 -7.72 -0.60
N ILE A 134 11.14 -6.47 -0.10
CA ILE A 134 9.88 -5.76 0.01
C ILE A 134 9.77 -4.80 -1.17
N LEU A 135 8.95 -5.18 -2.13
CA LEU A 135 8.60 -4.35 -3.26
C LEU A 135 7.47 -3.40 -2.86
N SER A 136 7.68 -2.10 -3.03
CA SER A 136 6.63 -1.08 -2.98
C SER A 136 6.64 -0.32 -4.30
N PRO A 137 5.76 -0.68 -5.27
CA PRO A 137 5.69 0.02 -6.55
C PRO A 137 5.14 1.42 -6.35
N VAL A 138 6.02 2.39 -6.17
CA VAL A 138 5.64 3.79 -5.90
C VAL A 138 4.78 4.32 -7.05
N LEU A 139 3.66 4.95 -6.70
CA LEU A 139 2.59 5.38 -7.62
C LEU A 139 1.98 4.26 -8.48
N GLY A 140 2.23 3.00 -8.13
CA GLY A 140 1.61 1.82 -8.75
C GLY A 140 2.38 1.17 -9.88
N ASN A 141 3.50 1.75 -10.34
CA ASN A 141 4.26 1.25 -11.48
C ASN A 141 5.23 0.13 -11.06
N PRO A 142 5.06 -1.13 -11.54
CA PRO A 142 5.96 -2.21 -11.15
C PRO A 142 7.31 -2.13 -11.88
N PRO A 143 8.38 -2.69 -11.27
CA PRO A 143 9.64 -2.95 -11.95
C PRO A 143 9.50 -4.07 -13.00
N HIS A 144 10.60 -4.49 -13.58
CA HIS A 144 10.63 -5.70 -14.43
C HIS A 144 10.42 -6.96 -13.57
N MET A 145 9.16 -7.36 -13.40
CA MET A 145 8.76 -8.39 -12.43
C MET A 145 9.42 -9.75 -12.71
N ASP A 146 9.53 -10.19 -13.98
CA ASP A 146 10.14 -11.49 -14.30
C ASP A 146 11.60 -11.55 -13.80
N HIS A 147 12.35 -10.46 -13.94
CA HIS A 147 13.72 -10.38 -13.43
C HIS A 147 13.77 -10.37 -11.90
N LEU A 148 12.87 -9.59 -11.25
CA LEU A 148 12.79 -9.56 -9.79
C LEU A 148 12.41 -10.93 -9.20
N ILE A 149 11.47 -11.64 -9.83
CA ILE A 149 11.05 -12.98 -9.43
C ILE A 149 12.21 -13.97 -9.57
N SER A 150 12.95 -13.93 -10.72
CA SER A 150 14.14 -14.77 -10.90
C SER A 150 15.19 -14.53 -9.81
N ILE A 151 15.44 -13.26 -9.44
CA ILE A 151 16.35 -12.95 -8.33
C ILE A 151 15.89 -13.61 -7.02
N CYS A 152 14.59 -13.56 -6.72
CA CYS A 152 14.04 -14.19 -5.52
C CYS A 152 14.20 -15.73 -5.56
N GLU A 153 13.84 -16.36 -6.66
CA GLU A 153 13.91 -17.81 -6.85
C GLU A 153 15.36 -18.33 -6.80
N ASP A 154 16.27 -17.67 -7.52
CA ASP A 154 17.69 -18.06 -7.59
C ASP A 154 18.40 -17.99 -6.22
N ASN A 155 17.92 -17.13 -5.33
CA ASN A 155 18.49 -16.93 -4.00
C ASN A 155 17.66 -17.54 -2.86
N GLY A 156 16.51 -18.15 -3.16
CA GLY A 156 15.63 -18.77 -2.16
C GLY A 156 15.07 -17.76 -1.14
N ILE A 157 14.79 -16.53 -1.57
CA ILE A 157 14.23 -15.44 -0.75
C ILE A 157 12.81 -15.11 -1.16
N GLU A 158 12.02 -14.56 -0.23
CA GLU A 158 10.61 -14.27 -0.47
C GLU A 158 10.41 -12.89 -1.09
N LEU A 159 9.42 -12.76 -1.98
CA LEU A 159 8.91 -11.47 -2.44
C LEU A 159 7.70 -11.05 -1.59
N ILE A 160 7.78 -9.89 -0.97
CA ILE A 160 6.71 -9.26 -0.19
C ILE A 160 6.27 -7.99 -0.93
N LEU A 161 4.98 -7.74 -0.99
CA LEU A 161 4.43 -6.57 -1.69
C LEU A 161 3.76 -5.59 -0.73
N ASP A 162 4.30 -4.39 -0.64
CA ASP A 162 3.53 -3.23 -0.17
C ASP A 162 2.71 -2.69 -1.35
N ASN A 163 1.45 -3.12 -1.43
CA ASN A 163 0.53 -2.83 -2.54
C ASN A 163 -0.33 -1.58 -2.30
N CYS A 164 0.07 -0.72 -1.37
CA CYS A 164 -0.71 0.47 -1.01
C CYS A 164 -0.95 1.38 -2.22
N ASP A 165 0.06 1.59 -3.03
CA ASP A 165 -0.01 2.44 -4.23
C ASP A 165 -0.33 1.69 -5.52
N SER A 166 -0.34 0.35 -5.49
CA SER A 166 -0.38 -0.47 -6.70
C SER A 166 -1.57 -1.43 -6.78
N LEU A 167 -2.59 -1.25 -5.93
CA LEU A 167 -3.77 -2.09 -5.94
C LEU A 167 -4.41 -2.13 -7.34
N GLY A 168 -4.49 -3.33 -7.91
CA GLY A 168 -5.00 -3.54 -9.26
C GLY A 168 -3.96 -3.46 -10.37
N SER A 169 -2.72 -3.09 -10.08
CA SER A 169 -1.62 -3.23 -11.04
C SER A 169 -1.38 -4.70 -11.37
N LYS A 170 -1.06 -4.94 -12.65
CA LYS A 170 -0.84 -6.29 -13.18
C LYS A 170 0.47 -6.38 -13.93
N TRP A 171 1.03 -7.58 -13.94
CA TRP A 171 2.13 -7.99 -14.80
C TRP A 171 1.72 -9.25 -15.56
N CYS A 172 1.91 -9.28 -16.88
CA CYS A 172 1.46 -10.39 -17.74
C CYS A 172 0.03 -10.85 -17.49
N GLY A 173 -0.87 -9.92 -17.10
CA GLY A 173 -2.28 -10.18 -16.85
C GLY A 173 -2.64 -10.62 -15.42
N GLN A 174 -1.68 -10.99 -14.58
CA GLN A 174 -1.86 -11.35 -13.17
C GLN A 174 -1.69 -10.13 -12.27
N TYR A 175 -2.43 -10.05 -11.16
CA TYR A 175 -2.22 -8.99 -10.16
C TYR A 175 -0.85 -9.13 -9.50
N LEU A 176 -0.24 -8.01 -9.11
CA LEU A 176 1.09 -8.04 -8.48
C LEU A 176 1.13 -8.87 -7.20
N ASN A 177 0.04 -8.90 -6.43
CA ASN A 177 -0.05 -9.71 -5.22
C ASN A 177 0.01 -11.22 -5.47
N GLU A 178 -0.26 -11.70 -6.69
CA GLU A 178 -0.18 -13.11 -7.04
C GLU A 178 1.29 -13.60 -7.17
N TYR A 179 2.25 -12.66 -7.30
CA TYR A 179 3.69 -12.95 -7.34
C TYR A 179 4.36 -12.89 -5.97
N ALA A 180 3.68 -12.37 -4.95
CA ALA A 180 4.24 -12.16 -3.63
C ALA A 180 3.69 -13.18 -2.61
N VAL A 181 4.52 -13.54 -1.61
CA VAL A 181 4.08 -14.43 -0.52
C VAL A 181 3.01 -13.77 0.35
N ALA A 182 3.05 -12.46 0.48
CA ALA A 182 2.04 -11.64 1.14
C ALA A 182 2.00 -10.24 0.54
N ALA A 183 0.84 -9.60 0.61
CA ALA A 183 0.65 -8.23 0.16
C ALA A 183 -0.15 -7.42 1.18
N SER A 184 0.26 -6.18 1.40
CA SER A 184 -0.50 -5.18 2.15
C SER A 184 -1.32 -4.29 1.21
N CYS A 185 -2.29 -3.57 1.75
CA CYS A 185 -3.01 -2.53 1.02
C CYS A 185 -3.49 -1.45 1.99
N SER A 186 -3.64 -0.21 1.52
CA SER A 186 -4.19 0.90 2.28
C SER A 186 -5.52 1.37 1.69
N PHE A 187 -6.43 1.76 2.58
CA PHE A 187 -7.73 2.35 2.24
C PHE A 187 -7.85 3.79 2.75
N TYR A 188 -6.71 4.49 2.90
CA TYR A 188 -6.68 5.93 3.13
C TYR A 188 -7.33 6.67 1.94
N PRO A 189 -7.95 7.86 2.13
CA PRO A 189 -8.73 8.55 1.08
C PRO A 189 -8.02 8.81 -0.25
N ALA A 190 -6.70 8.88 -0.25
CA ALA A 190 -5.94 9.12 -1.46
C ALA A 190 -5.75 7.87 -2.34
N HIS A 191 -5.89 6.67 -1.78
CA HIS A 191 -5.65 5.41 -2.49
C HIS A 191 -6.77 5.02 -3.46
N HIS A 192 -6.63 3.86 -4.10
CA HIS A 192 -7.52 3.39 -5.17
C HIS A 192 -8.95 3.19 -4.73
N ILE A 193 -9.15 2.58 -3.55
CA ILE A 193 -10.42 2.54 -2.83
C ILE A 193 -10.19 3.00 -1.40
N THR A 194 -11.23 3.49 -0.74
CA THR A 194 -11.09 4.03 0.60
C THR A 194 -12.20 3.57 1.55
N THR A 195 -11.83 3.43 2.82
CA THR A 195 -12.77 3.21 3.93
C THR A 195 -12.69 4.33 4.98
N ALA A 196 -12.27 5.53 4.56
CA ALA A 196 -11.82 6.68 5.33
C ALA A 196 -10.44 6.43 5.98
N GLU A 197 -10.31 5.38 6.74
CA GLU A 197 -9.07 4.75 7.19
C GLU A 197 -9.24 3.23 7.11
N GLY A 198 -8.15 2.50 6.89
CA GLY A 198 -8.16 1.06 6.81
C GLY A 198 -6.96 0.49 6.06
N GLY A 199 -6.76 -0.80 6.21
CA GLY A 199 -5.77 -1.56 5.46
C GLY A 199 -6.16 -3.03 5.36
N MET A 200 -5.45 -3.75 4.51
CA MET A 200 -5.67 -5.18 4.28
C MET A 200 -4.33 -5.89 4.19
N VAL A 201 -4.24 -7.08 4.75
CA VAL A 201 -3.16 -8.03 4.47
C VAL A 201 -3.77 -9.20 3.71
N SER A 202 -3.15 -9.62 2.62
CA SER A 202 -3.54 -10.76 1.79
C SER A 202 -2.40 -11.76 1.70
N SER A 203 -2.70 -13.03 1.92
CA SER A 203 -1.72 -14.12 1.88
C SER A 203 -2.44 -15.46 1.94
N ARG A 204 -1.68 -16.56 2.14
CA ARG A 204 -2.24 -17.86 2.48
C ARG A 204 -2.86 -17.86 3.87
N GLN A 205 -3.81 -18.76 4.09
CA GLN A 205 -4.66 -18.80 5.30
C GLN A 205 -3.83 -18.81 6.60
N GLU A 206 -2.77 -19.60 6.68
CA GLU A 206 -1.97 -19.76 7.90
C GLU A 206 -1.28 -18.44 8.30
N ILE A 207 -0.79 -17.68 7.33
CA ILE A 207 -0.16 -16.37 7.57
C ILE A 207 -1.22 -15.36 8.00
N ILE A 208 -2.41 -15.39 7.38
CA ILE A 208 -3.52 -14.50 7.71
C ILE A 208 -4.05 -14.76 9.13
N GLU A 209 -4.07 -16.00 9.60
CA GLU A 209 -4.43 -16.33 10.99
C GLU A 209 -3.45 -15.69 11.98
N ILE A 210 -2.14 -15.76 11.70
CA ILE A 210 -1.14 -15.10 12.54
C ILE A 210 -1.32 -13.58 12.50
N ALA A 211 -1.51 -12.98 11.31
CA ALA A 211 -1.72 -11.54 11.15
C ALA A 211 -2.97 -11.07 11.90
N ARG A 212 -4.07 -11.83 11.84
CA ARG A 212 -5.30 -11.57 12.60
C ARG A 212 -5.05 -11.64 14.11
N SER A 213 -4.33 -12.66 14.56
CA SER A 213 -3.94 -12.77 15.96
C SER A 213 -3.16 -11.55 16.43
N LEU A 214 -2.14 -11.14 15.68
CA LEU A 214 -1.32 -9.95 15.97
C LEU A 214 -2.16 -8.67 16.01
N ALA A 215 -3.10 -8.49 15.10
CA ALA A 215 -4.01 -7.34 15.07
C ALA A 215 -5.03 -7.33 16.23
N TRP A 216 -5.26 -8.47 16.88
CA TRP A 216 -6.25 -8.71 17.92
C TRP A 216 -5.60 -9.13 19.25
N TRP A 217 -4.67 -8.34 19.74
CA TRP A 217 -3.95 -8.53 21.03
C TRP A 217 -3.13 -9.83 21.12
N GLY A 218 -2.95 -10.56 20.04
CA GLY A 218 -2.27 -11.86 20.05
C GLY A 218 -3.16 -13.03 20.45
N ARG A 219 -4.49 -12.88 20.36
CA ARG A 219 -5.45 -13.96 20.68
C ARG A 219 -5.26 -15.18 19.80
N ASP A 220 -5.53 -16.32 20.40
CA ASP A 220 -5.63 -17.62 19.70
C ASP A 220 -7.06 -17.91 19.20
N CYS A 221 -7.89 -16.90 19.05
CA CYS A 221 -9.27 -17.02 18.58
C CYS A 221 -9.43 -16.39 17.21
N TYR A 222 -9.85 -17.19 16.24
CA TYR A 222 -10.07 -16.78 14.83
C TYR A 222 -11.55 -16.57 14.49
N CYS A 223 -12.46 -16.64 15.46
CA CYS A 223 -13.87 -16.35 15.26
C CYS A 223 -14.06 -14.87 14.91
N VAL A 224 -14.78 -14.60 13.81
CA VAL A 224 -15.03 -13.25 13.29
C VAL A 224 -16.53 -12.93 13.24
N GLY A 225 -16.85 -11.64 13.21
CA GLY A 225 -18.23 -11.17 13.11
C GLY A 225 -19.12 -11.64 14.27
N SER A 226 -20.36 -11.97 13.95
CA SER A 226 -21.36 -12.44 14.93
C SER A 226 -20.97 -13.75 15.62
N ALA A 227 -20.04 -14.52 15.06
CA ALA A 227 -19.54 -15.74 15.67
C ALA A 227 -18.87 -15.50 17.04
N ASN A 228 -18.33 -14.31 17.29
CA ASN A 228 -17.80 -13.91 18.58
C ASN A 228 -18.87 -13.84 19.68
N LEU A 229 -20.14 -13.73 19.30
CA LEU A 229 -21.28 -13.65 20.22
C LEU A 229 -21.88 -15.02 20.53
N LEU A 230 -21.52 -16.06 19.76
CA LEU A 230 -22.00 -17.42 20.00
C LEU A 230 -21.33 -18.02 21.25
N PRO A 231 -22.05 -18.81 22.05
CA PRO A 231 -21.50 -19.45 23.24
C PRO A 231 -20.23 -20.27 22.99
N CYS A 232 -20.20 -21.03 21.89
CA CYS A 232 -19.07 -21.89 21.53
C CYS A 232 -18.20 -21.33 20.40
N GLY A 233 -18.49 -20.12 19.87
CA GLY A 233 -17.88 -19.60 18.66
C GLY A 233 -18.22 -20.48 17.43
N THR A 234 -17.48 -20.30 16.35
CA THR A 234 -17.64 -21.13 15.13
C THR A 234 -16.89 -22.45 15.18
N CYS A 235 -15.85 -22.56 16.00
CA CYS A 235 -15.01 -23.77 16.10
C CYS A 235 -15.57 -24.82 17.08
N GLY A 236 -16.56 -24.47 17.91
CA GLY A 236 -17.06 -25.33 18.97
C GLY A 236 -16.12 -25.61 20.15
N LYS A 237 -14.98 -24.93 20.18
CA LYS A 237 -13.85 -25.23 21.09
C LYS A 237 -13.59 -24.14 22.12
N ARG A 238 -14.58 -23.32 22.43
CA ARG A 238 -14.37 -22.13 23.30
C ARG A 238 -13.84 -22.47 24.69
N PHE A 239 -14.23 -23.59 25.26
CA PHE A 239 -13.89 -24.00 26.62
C PHE A 239 -13.01 -25.24 26.69
N ASP A 240 -12.36 -25.61 25.59
CA ASP A 240 -11.32 -26.64 25.61
C ASP A 240 -10.11 -26.15 26.42
N LYS A 241 -9.33 -27.12 26.95
CA LYS A 241 -8.09 -26.76 27.66
C LYS A 241 -7.02 -26.25 26.71
N TRP A 242 -6.63 -25.01 26.89
CA TRP A 242 -5.68 -24.30 26.01
C TRP A 242 -4.37 -23.91 26.69
N LEU A 243 -4.36 -23.78 28.03
CA LEU A 243 -3.15 -23.41 28.76
C LEU A 243 -2.46 -24.69 29.27
N PRO A 244 -1.23 -25.00 28.81
CA PRO A 244 -0.55 -26.27 29.16
C PRO A 244 -0.27 -26.47 30.63
N GLN A 245 -0.22 -25.40 31.45
CA GLN A 245 0.12 -25.42 32.87
C GLN A 245 -1.09 -25.23 33.76
N TYR A 246 -2.30 -25.28 33.23
CA TYR A 246 -3.52 -25.05 33.96
C TYR A 246 -4.56 -26.14 33.69
N ASP A 247 -5.07 -26.77 34.75
CA ASP A 247 -5.99 -27.91 34.63
C ASP A 247 -7.49 -27.52 34.54
N GLY A 248 -7.81 -26.25 34.69
CA GLY A 248 -9.18 -25.75 34.57
C GLY A 248 -9.61 -25.46 33.15
N GLU A 249 -10.88 -25.20 32.97
CA GLU A 249 -11.42 -24.68 31.72
C GLU A 249 -11.02 -23.21 31.52
N VAL A 250 -10.61 -22.85 30.34
CA VAL A 250 -10.25 -21.48 29.97
C VAL A 250 -11.08 -21.05 28.77
N ASP A 251 -11.62 -19.84 28.79
CA ASP A 251 -12.23 -19.25 27.58
C ASP A 251 -11.15 -18.98 26.56
N HIS A 252 -11.16 -19.73 25.48
CA HIS A 252 -10.22 -19.63 24.38
C HIS A 252 -10.04 -18.19 23.83
N LYS A 253 -11.06 -17.36 23.97
CA LYS A 253 -10.98 -15.94 23.59
C LYS A 253 -9.96 -15.14 24.43
N TYR A 254 -9.54 -15.66 25.56
CA TYR A 254 -8.57 -15.04 26.47
C TYR A 254 -7.26 -15.83 26.56
N VAL A 255 -7.02 -16.71 25.61
CA VAL A 255 -5.72 -17.33 25.39
C VAL A 255 -4.95 -16.48 24.37
N PHE A 256 -3.71 -16.12 24.70
CA PHE A 256 -2.86 -15.27 23.88
C PHE A 256 -1.61 -16.05 23.50
N THR A 257 -1.45 -16.29 22.19
CA THR A 257 -0.33 -17.08 21.63
C THR A 257 0.71 -16.18 20.95
N ASN A 258 0.42 -14.89 20.87
CA ASN A 258 1.32 -13.87 20.36
C ASN A 258 1.31 -12.63 21.26
N MET A 259 2.37 -11.83 21.21
CA MET A 259 2.36 -10.46 21.68
C MET A 259 1.84 -9.57 20.55
N GLY A 260 0.57 -9.19 20.64
CA GLY A 260 -0.11 -8.49 19.56
C GLY A 260 -0.50 -7.05 19.91
N TYR A 261 -1.17 -6.44 18.94
CA TYR A 261 -1.63 -5.05 18.97
C TYR A 261 -3.15 -4.98 19.02
N ASN A 262 -3.70 -3.78 19.13
CA ASN A 262 -5.11 -3.51 18.86
C ASN A 262 -5.23 -2.69 17.57
N LEU A 263 -5.29 -3.36 16.41
CA LEU A 263 -5.31 -2.74 15.08
C LEU A 263 -6.58 -3.11 14.31
N LYS A 264 -7.64 -3.45 15.05
CA LYS A 264 -8.92 -3.85 14.44
C LYS A 264 -9.57 -2.69 13.71
N PRO A 265 -10.17 -2.95 12.53
CA PRO A 265 -11.04 -1.98 11.87
C PRO A 265 -12.42 -1.92 12.55
N LEU A 266 -13.20 -0.91 12.20
CA LEU A 266 -14.62 -0.83 12.52
C LEU A 266 -15.45 -1.54 11.44
N ASP A 267 -16.61 -2.09 11.82
CA ASP A 267 -17.55 -2.71 10.87
C ASP A 267 -18.08 -1.70 9.83
N LEU A 268 -18.19 -0.44 10.24
CA LEU A 268 -18.47 0.69 9.38
C LEU A 268 -17.48 0.80 8.20
N GLN A 269 -16.20 0.61 8.45
CA GLN A 269 -15.17 0.64 7.40
C GLN A 269 -15.33 -0.54 6.43
N GLY A 270 -15.68 -1.73 6.94
CA GLY A 270 -16.01 -2.87 6.09
C GLY A 270 -17.22 -2.62 5.20
N ALA A 271 -18.25 -1.94 5.69
CA ALA A 271 -19.42 -1.58 4.91
C ALA A 271 -19.10 -0.60 3.76
N ILE A 272 -18.33 0.44 4.05
CA ILE A 272 -17.83 1.38 3.03
C ILE A 272 -16.96 0.65 2.00
N GLY A 273 -16.07 -0.23 2.46
CA GLY A 273 -15.18 -1.02 1.60
C GLY A 273 -15.94 -1.91 0.61
N LEU A 274 -17.05 -2.50 1.02
CA LEU A 274 -17.92 -3.28 0.13
C LEU A 274 -18.54 -2.43 -0.99
N ALA A 275 -18.94 -1.20 -0.71
CA ALA A 275 -19.45 -0.27 -1.71
C ALA A 275 -18.33 0.17 -2.68
N GLN A 276 -17.18 0.55 -2.14
CA GLN A 276 -16.01 0.94 -2.92
C GLN A 276 -15.50 -0.17 -3.84
N LEU A 277 -15.48 -1.42 -3.37
CA LEU A 277 -14.99 -2.55 -4.15
C LEU A 277 -15.82 -2.79 -5.42
N LYS A 278 -17.12 -2.49 -5.39
CA LYS A 278 -18.00 -2.57 -6.57
C LYS A 278 -17.61 -1.57 -7.66
N LYS A 279 -17.04 -0.43 -7.27
CA LYS A 279 -16.63 0.66 -8.16
C LYS A 279 -15.17 0.56 -8.59
N PHE A 280 -14.43 -0.44 -8.10
CA PHE A 280 -12.98 -0.54 -8.31
C PHE A 280 -12.58 -0.45 -9.79
N ASP A 281 -13.26 -1.17 -10.68
CA ASP A 281 -12.89 -1.18 -12.10
C ASP A 281 -13.11 0.19 -12.76
N GLU A 282 -14.18 0.89 -12.41
CA GLU A 282 -14.44 2.26 -12.87
C GLU A 282 -13.36 3.23 -12.34
N ILE A 283 -13.02 3.13 -11.06
CA ILE A 283 -11.98 3.95 -10.44
C ILE A 283 -10.63 3.71 -11.13
N HIS A 284 -10.29 2.44 -11.36
CA HIS A 284 -9.05 2.06 -12.05
C HIS A 284 -8.97 2.66 -13.46
N ASP A 285 -10.02 2.48 -14.27
CA ASP A 285 -10.02 2.96 -15.65
C ASP A 285 -9.94 4.50 -15.72
N LYS A 286 -10.63 5.19 -14.81
CA LYS A 286 -10.55 6.65 -14.69
C LYS A 286 -9.14 7.13 -14.31
N ARG A 287 -8.45 6.45 -13.39
CA ARG A 287 -7.06 6.77 -13.02
C ARG A 287 -6.09 6.58 -14.18
N VAL A 288 -6.22 5.47 -14.89
CA VAL A 288 -5.40 5.20 -16.10
C VAL A 288 -5.62 6.29 -17.15
N ARG A 289 -6.87 6.67 -17.42
CA ARG A 289 -7.21 7.78 -18.32
C ARG A 289 -6.60 9.10 -17.86
N SER A 290 -6.76 9.43 -16.58
CA SER A 290 -6.26 10.69 -16.02
C SER A 290 -4.74 10.80 -16.14
N LYS A 291 -4.00 9.72 -15.81
CA LYS A 291 -2.55 9.67 -15.98
C LYS A 291 -2.16 9.87 -17.44
N LYS A 292 -2.83 9.19 -18.37
CA LYS A 292 -2.53 9.31 -19.81
C LYS A 292 -2.73 10.74 -20.31
N ARG A 293 -3.85 11.38 -19.98
CA ARG A 293 -4.15 12.76 -20.39
C ARG A 293 -3.13 13.76 -19.82
N LEU A 294 -2.76 13.59 -18.53
CA LEU A 294 -1.76 14.45 -17.91
C LEU A 294 -0.37 14.21 -18.49
N GLN A 295 -0.02 12.98 -18.82
CA GLN A 295 1.23 12.67 -19.52
C GLN A 295 1.31 13.39 -20.87
N GLU A 296 0.26 13.33 -21.70
CA GLU A 296 0.18 14.03 -22.98
C GLU A 296 0.41 15.55 -22.84
N ILE A 297 -0.12 16.15 -21.76
CA ILE A 297 0.08 17.58 -21.46
C ILE A 297 1.55 17.84 -21.05
N MET A 298 2.08 17.06 -20.11
CA MET A 298 3.39 17.31 -19.51
C MET A 298 4.54 17.04 -20.50
N GLU A 299 4.45 16.00 -21.30
CA GLU A 299 5.48 15.66 -22.30
C GLU A 299 5.48 16.61 -23.53
N GLY A 300 4.55 17.55 -23.60
CA GLY A 300 4.60 18.66 -24.54
C GLY A 300 5.70 19.70 -24.24
N TYR A 301 6.36 19.61 -23.10
CA TYR A 301 7.39 20.55 -22.66
C TYR A 301 8.76 19.91 -22.64
N LEU A 302 9.74 20.64 -23.18
CA LEU A 302 11.14 20.18 -23.24
C LEU A 302 11.67 19.89 -21.82
N ASP A 303 12.39 18.79 -21.69
CA ASP A 303 13.02 18.34 -20.45
C ASP A 303 12.04 17.87 -19.35
N ILE A 304 10.75 17.73 -19.65
CA ILE A 304 9.79 17.07 -18.77
C ILE A 304 9.56 15.65 -19.28
N ARG A 305 9.70 14.68 -18.40
CA ARG A 305 9.47 13.26 -18.68
C ARG A 305 8.47 12.69 -17.69
N VAL A 306 7.55 11.88 -18.16
CA VAL A 306 6.62 11.11 -17.34
C VAL A 306 6.97 9.63 -17.48
N PRO A 307 7.42 8.95 -16.41
CA PRO A 307 7.75 7.54 -16.45
C PRO A 307 6.61 6.68 -17.00
N ASN A 308 6.96 5.74 -17.89
CA ASN A 308 6.04 4.79 -18.49
C ASN A 308 6.11 3.43 -17.80
N SER A 309 5.06 2.64 -17.97
CA SER A 309 5.05 1.24 -17.57
C SER A 309 5.74 0.37 -18.62
N PHE A 310 6.29 -0.76 -18.20
CA PHE A 310 6.67 -1.83 -19.12
C PHE A 310 5.46 -2.32 -19.94
N ARG A 311 5.70 -2.87 -21.12
CA ARG A 311 4.63 -3.42 -21.98
C ARG A 311 3.86 -4.56 -21.32
N SER A 312 4.52 -5.34 -20.48
CA SER A 312 3.92 -6.43 -19.70
C SER A 312 3.08 -5.94 -18.53
N ALA A 313 3.23 -4.67 -18.13
CA ALA A 313 2.53 -4.09 -17.01
C ALA A 313 1.22 -3.41 -17.44
N LYS A 314 0.16 -3.61 -16.65
CA LYS A 314 -1.04 -2.78 -16.67
C LYS A 314 -1.10 -2.07 -15.32
N THR A 315 -0.62 -0.84 -15.28
CA THR A 315 -0.43 -0.08 -14.04
C THR A 315 -1.73 0.56 -13.57
N SER A 316 -2.05 0.37 -12.29
CA SER A 316 -3.08 1.10 -11.57
C SER A 316 -2.43 2.34 -10.95
N TRP A 317 -2.51 3.47 -11.64
CA TRP A 317 -1.77 4.67 -11.25
C TRP A 317 -2.39 5.36 -10.03
N PHE A 318 -1.57 5.53 -8.98
CA PHE A 318 -1.92 6.36 -7.83
C PHE A 318 -1.78 7.85 -8.14
N GLY A 319 -0.76 8.22 -8.89
CA GLY A 319 -0.45 9.58 -9.32
C GLY A 319 0.30 9.60 -10.65
N THR A 320 0.54 10.79 -11.16
CA THR A 320 1.31 11.03 -12.38
C THR A 320 2.70 11.53 -11.99
N PRO A 321 3.73 10.67 -12.04
CA PRO A 321 5.11 11.08 -11.73
C PRO A 321 5.64 12.02 -12.82
N ILE A 322 6.39 13.02 -12.40
CA ILE A 322 7.02 14.01 -13.27
C ILE A 322 8.49 14.09 -12.92
N VAL A 323 9.34 13.89 -13.91
CA VAL A 323 10.79 14.02 -13.81
C VAL A 323 11.21 15.21 -14.65
N CYS A 324 11.93 16.13 -14.06
CA CYS A 324 12.46 17.32 -14.73
C CYS A 324 13.79 17.77 -14.10
N PRO A 325 14.61 18.57 -14.80
CA PRO A 325 15.85 19.07 -14.24
C PRO A 325 15.65 19.83 -12.92
N PRO A 326 16.58 19.73 -11.96
CA PRO A 326 16.50 20.44 -10.67
C PRO A 326 16.21 21.93 -10.81
N THR A 327 16.80 22.56 -11.83
CA THR A 327 16.63 24.00 -12.11
C THR A 327 15.20 24.38 -12.48
N LYS A 328 14.41 23.43 -12.98
CA LYS A 328 13.02 23.62 -13.42
C LYS A 328 12.00 23.16 -12.40
N LYS A 329 12.30 22.13 -11.60
CA LYS A 329 11.36 21.53 -10.65
C LYS A 329 10.73 22.53 -9.71
N SER A 330 11.54 23.33 -9.01
CA SER A 330 11.03 24.30 -8.02
C SER A 330 10.12 25.34 -8.66
N SER A 331 10.49 25.85 -9.85
CA SER A 331 9.66 26.80 -10.60
C SER A 331 8.35 26.17 -11.06
N LEU A 332 8.39 24.94 -11.58
CA LEU A 332 7.21 24.24 -12.05
C LEU A 332 6.25 23.92 -10.90
N VAL A 333 6.77 23.40 -9.77
CA VAL A 333 5.98 23.12 -8.57
C VAL A 333 5.32 24.39 -8.05
N ALA A 334 6.07 25.49 -7.91
CA ALA A 334 5.53 26.77 -7.46
C ALA A 334 4.42 27.26 -8.40
N HIS A 335 4.64 27.21 -9.74
CA HIS A 335 3.66 27.63 -10.72
C HIS A 335 2.36 26.80 -10.67
N LEU A 336 2.46 25.47 -10.50
CA LEU A 336 1.30 24.59 -10.36
C LEU A 336 0.52 24.89 -9.08
N GLU A 337 1.20 24.98 -7.93
CA GLU A 337 0.58 25.27 -6.63
C GLU A 337 -0.06 26.67 -6.58
N GLU A 338 0.59 27.69 -7.14
CA GLU A 338 0.02 29.05 -7.28
C GLU A 338 -1.26 29.06 -8.11
N ASN A 339 -1.39 28.12 -9.05
CA ASN A 339 -2.60 27.91 -9.84
C ASN A 339 -3.54 26.83 -9.26
N LEU A 340 -3.40 26.51 -7.99
CA LEU A 340 -4.24 25.56 -7.24
C LEU A 340 -4.25 24.13 -7.82
N ILE A 341 -3.22 23.75 -8.54
CA ILE A 341 -2.96 22.37 -8.96
C ILE A 341 -2.04 21.75 -7.92
N GLN A 342 -2.57 20.86 -7.11
CA GLN A 342 -1.80 20.23 -6.02
C GLN A 342 -0.70 19.34 -6.56
N THR A 343 0.49 19.53 -6.01
CA THR A 343 1.64 18.67 -6.23
C THR A 343 1.99 17.92 -4.94
N ARG A 344 2.78 16.88 -5.07
CA ARG A 344 3.38 16.17 -3.94
C ARG A 344 4.82 15.81 -4.27
N PRO A 345 5.75 15.88 -3.29
CA PRO A 345 7.06 15.29 -3.46
C PRO A 345 6.91 13.79 -3.74
N TYR A 346 7.87 13.20 -4.42
CA TYR A 346 7.87 11.76 -4.65
C TYR A 346 8.18 11.03 -3.34
N PHE A 347 7.18 11.02 -2.45
CA PHE A 347 7.21 10.56 -1.06
C PHE A 347 8.42 11.11 -0.28
N ALA A 348 9.19 10.24 0.39
CA ALA A 348 10.35 10.66 1.15
C ALA A 348 11.54 11.11 0.29
N GLY A 349 11.50 10.87 -1.02
CA GLY A 349 12.73 10.93 -1.80
C GLY A 349 13.72 9.88 -1.26
N ASN A 350 14.90 10.27 -0.79
CA ASN A 350 15.77 9.35 -0.06
C ASN A 350 15.46 9.41 1.44
N ILE A 351 14.86 8.34 1.98
CA ILE A 351 14.47 8.27 3.39
C ILE A 351 15.66 8.38 4.34
N LEU A 352 16.87 7.98 3.92
CA LEU A 352 18.08 8.04 4.72
C LEU A 352 18.57 9.48 4.99
N MET A 353 18.01 10.49 4.30
CA MET A 353 18.23 11.90 4.63
C MET A 353 17.32 12.38 5.77
N HIS A 354 16.29 11.64 6.14
CA HIS A 354 15.34 12.05 7.16
C HIS A 354 15.87 11.74 8.57
N PRO A 355 15.71 12.65 9.55
CA PRO A 355 16.31 12.51 10.89
C PRO A 355 15.95 11.20 11.59
N GLY A 356 14.74 10.67 11.38
CA GLY A 356 14.29 9.41 11.99
C GLY A 356 14.95 8.16 11.39
N TYR A 357 15.58 8.26 10.22
CA TYR A 357 16.09 7.10 9.44
C TYR A 357 17.57 7.21 9.09
N GLN A 358 18.20 8.38 9.29
CA GLN A 358 19.61 8.63 8.92
C GLN A 358 20.62 7.69 9.57
N HIS A 359 20.23 7.03 10.68
CA HIS A 359 21.09 6.08 11.39
C HIS A 359 21.11 4.68 10.74
N LEU A 360 20.25 4.44 9.73
CA LEU A 360 20.12 3.15 9.07
C LEU A 360 21.07 2.94 7.90
N GLY A 361 21.74 4.00 7.44
CA GLY A 361 22.70 3.93 6.33
C GLY A 361 23.18 5.31 5.87
N ASP A 362 24.16 5.33 4.98
CA ASP A 362 24.65 6.55 4.38
C ASP A 362 23.87 6.85 3.09
N TYR A 363 23.13 7.96 3.07
CA TYR A 363 22.37 8.39 1.91
C TYR A 363 23.24 8.58 0.64
N ARG A 364 24.55 8.84 0.80
CA ARG A 364 25.48 9.04 -0.32
C ARG A 364 25.71 7.79 -1.16
N ASP A 365 25.41 6.61 -0.60
CA ASP A 365 25.53 5.33 -1.30
C ASP A 365 24.40 5.09 -2.32
N TYR A 366 23.38 5.98 -2.37
CA TYR A 366 22.18 5.87 -3.19
C TYR A 366 21.99 7.11 -4.07
N PRO A 367 22.84 7.30 -5.09
CA PRO A 367 22.87 8.53 -5.88
C PRO A 367 21.57 8.78 -6.66
N ASN A 368 20.89 7.74 -7.16
CA ASN A 368 19.63 7.91 -7.86
C ASN A 368 18.47 8.25 -6.92
N ALA A 369 18.43 7.65 -5.73
CA ALA A 369 17.48 8.05 -4.70
C ALA A 369 17.64 9.53 -4.29
N ASN A 370 18.89 10.03 -4.26
CA ASN A 370 19.16 11.45 -4.00
C ASN A 370 18.58 12.35 -5.09
N ARG A 371 18.73 11.95 -6.36
CA ARG A 371 18.17 12.69 -7.51
C ARG A 371 16.66 12.81 -7.45
N VAL A 372 15.95 11.85 -6.84
CA VAL A 372 14.49 11.91 -6.69
C VAL A 372 14.06 13.18 -5.95
N LEU A 373 14.79 13.60 -4.91
CA LEU A 373 14.49 14.85 -4.19
C LEU A 373 14.60 16.09 -5.08
N ASP A 374 15.56 16.09 -5.98
CA ASP A 374 15.85 17.24 -6.81
C ASP A 374 15.08 17.27 -8.13
N GLU A 375 14.73 16.10 -8.66
CA GLU A 375 14.22 15.95 -10.03
C GLU A 375 12.77 15.46 -10.11
N VAL A 376 12.21 14.82 -9.06
CA VAL A 376 10.93 14.11 -9.15
C VAL A 376 9.89 14.70 -8.20
N PHE A 377 8.69 14.86 -8.71
CA PHE A 377 7.46 15.12 -7.94
C PHE A 377 6.29 14.43 -8.63
N PHE A 378 5.09 14.49 -8.07
CA PHE A 378 3.91 14.00 -8.77
C PHE A 378 2.71 14.93 -8.62
N ILE A 379 1.83 14.86 -9.60
CA ILE A 379 0.47 15.39 -9.56
C ILE A 379 -0.51 14.21 -9.54
N GLY A 380 -1.77 14.49 -9.34
CA GLY A 380 -2.77 13.43 -9.24
C GLY A 380 -2.93 12.57 -10.50
N ALA A 381 -3.59 11.44 -10.31
CA ALA A 381 -4.25 10.66 -11.35
C ALA A 381 -5.68 10.36 -10.88
N SER A 382 -6.37 11.40 -10.41
CA SER A 382 -7.64 11.26 -9.71
C SER A 382 -8.76 10.73 -10.62
N PRO A 383 -9.64 9.84 -10.13
CA PRO A 383 -10.81 9.39 -10.87
C PRO A 383 -11.87 10.48 -11.06
N HIS A 384 -11.71 11.63 -10.39
CA HIS A 384 -12.60 12.79 -10.53
C HIS A 384 -12.25 13.71 -11.70
N TYR A 385 -11.08 13.52 -12.35
CA TYR A 385 -10.67 14.42 -13.43
C TYR A 385 -11.54 14.22 -14.68
N ASN A 386 -12.02 15.34 -15.20
CA ASN A 386 -12.79 15.46 -16.44
C ASN A 386 -12.05 16.37 -17.43
N GLU A 387 -12.62 16.58 -18.61
CA GLU A 387 -11.98 17.41 -19.64
C GLU A 387 -11.73 18.85 -19.16
N GLU A 388 -12.63 19.44 -18.37
CA GLU A 388 -12.43 20.79 -17.82
C GLU A 388 -11.16 20.88 -16.95
N VAL A 389 -10.85 19.82 -16.18
CA VAL A 389 -9.62 19.75 -15.39
C VAL A 389 -8.40 19.66 -16.31
N PHE A 390 -8.44 18.82 -17.35
CA PHE A 390 -7.31 18.66 -18.27
C PHE A 390 -7.05 19.95 -19.07
N ASP A 391 -8.09 20.59 -19.54
CA ASP A 391 -7.99 21.89 -20.24
C ASP A 391 -7.38 22.95 -19.32
N TYR A 392 -7.79 22.99 -18.06
CA TYR A 392 -7.23 23.91 -17.08
C TYR A 392 -5.75 23.64 -16.81
N VAL A 393 -5.35 22.38 -16.63
CA VAL A 393 -3.94 22.03 -16.45
C VAL A 393 -3.11 22.42 -17.68
N TRP A 394 -3.65 22.18 -18.87
CA TRP A 394 -2.99 22.58 -20.13
C TRP A 394 -2.84 24.11 -20.22
N GLU A 395 -3.88 24.88 -19.90
CA GLU A 395 -3.82 26.35 -19.89
C GLU A 395 -2.78 26.89 -18.89
N VAL A 396 -2.70 26.28 -17.70
CA VAL A 396 -1.72 26.65 -16.67
C VAL A 396 -0.32 26.34 -17.15
N MET A 397 -0.10 25.17 -17.73
CA MET A 397 1.21 24.79 -18.28
C MET A 397 1.66 25.72 -19.40
N ASN A 398 0.77 26.15 -20.30
CA ASN A 398 1.10 27.10 -21.36
C ASN A 398 1.52 28.49 -20.85
N LYS A 399 1.16 28.83 -19.64
CA LYS A 399 1.57 30.11 -18.99
C LYS A 399 2.89 29.98 -18.21
N TRP A 400 3.36 28.77 -18.01
CA TRP A 400 4.64 28.54 -17.35
C TRP A 400 5.78 28.99 -18.29
N LYS A 401 6.49 30.02 -17.87
CA LYS A 401 7.65 30.55 -18.58
C LYS A 401 8.92 29.98 -17.97
N LEU A 402 9.72 29.40 -18.81
CA LEU A 402 11.05 28.90 -18.48
C LEU A 402 12.00 30.03 -18.15
#